data_30d573bd499d4e5b314f0b071828cb28
#
_entry.id   30d573bd499d4e5b314f0b071828cb28
#
_cell.length_a   1.000
_cell.length_b   1.000
_cell.length_c   1.000
_cell.angle_alpha   90.00
_cell.angle_beta   90.00
_cell.angle_gamma   90.00
#
_symmetry.space_group_name_H-M   'P 1'
#
loop_
_entity.id
_entity.type
_entity.pdbx_description
1 polymer ?
#
loop_
_entity_poly.entity_id
_entity_poly.type
_entity_poly.pdbx_seq_one_letter_code
_entity_poly.pdbx_strand_id
1 'polypeptide(L)'
;MDKTKRIVIDTNLLIRYLVNDDARKAHVVDVLLKKAGSGEIQILLPAIVIAELVWVLESFYHMEAAEIADLVGSILNTPGLTVSENEIVRSALRRYKTEGVDLIDAWIASYARGNGVQEIHTFDKKHFKGIEGVNVIQL
;
A
#
# COMPACT_ATOMS: atom_id res chain seq x y z
N MET A 1 3.65 -27.50 14.95
CA MET A 1 4.29 -26.80 13.82
C MET A 1 3.24 -26.39 12.81
N ASP A 2 3.17 -25.11 12.51
CA ASP A 2 2.20 -24.62 11.55
C ASP A 2 2.58 -25.05 10.13
N LYS A 3 1.68 -25.77 9.48
CA LYS A 3 1.85 -26.24 8.10
C LYS A 3 1.01 -25.45 7.12
N THR A 4 0.52 -24.28 7.54
CA THR A 4 -0.27 -23.42 6.66
C THR A 4 0.54 -23.04 5.43
N LYS A 5 -0.03 -23.26 4.27
CA LYS A 5 0.60 -22.89 3.01
C LYS A 5 0.72 -21.38 2.89
N ARG A 6 1.89 -20.91 2.53
CA ARG A 6 2.18 -19.48 2.32
C ARG A 6 2.31 -19.22 0.84
N ILE A 7 1.65 -18.18 0.36
CA ILE A 7 1.68 -17.79 -1.04
C ILE A 7 2.00 -16.31 -1.18
N VAL A 8 2.49 -15.94 -2.35
CA VAL A 8 2.69 -14.55 -2.76
C VAL A 8 1.76 -14.31 -3.94
N ILE A 9 1.15 -13.14 -3.98
CA ILE A 9 0.32 -12.70 -5.09
C ILE A 9 0.91 -11.44 -5.71
N ASP A 10 0.65 -11.22 -6.99
CA ASP A 10 1.13 -10.02 -7.67
C ASP A 10 0.05 -8.94 -7.71
N THR A 11 0.43 -7.77 -8.18
CA THR A 11 -0.42 -6.59 -8.24
C THR A 11 -1.69 -6.82 -9.06
N ASN A 12 -1.60 -7.57 -10.15
CA ASN A 12 -2.74 -7.74 -11.05
C ASN A 12 -3.93 -8.44 -10.38
N LEU A 13 -3.67 -9.39 -9.48
CA LEU A 13 -4.75 -10.04 -8.72
C LEU A 13 -5.53 -9.00 -7.91
N LEU A 14 -4.82 -8.10 -7.24
CA LEU A 14 -5.45 -7.07 -6.42
C LEU A 14 -6.23 -6.07 -7.26
N ILE A 15 -5.69 -5.68 -8.41
CA ILE A 15 -6.38 -4.78 -9.34
C ILE A 15 -7.71 -5.41 -9.78
N ARG A 16 -7.70 -6.67 -10.22
CA ARG A 16 -8.90 -7.36 -10.67
C ARG A 16 -9.97 -7.43 -9.58
N TYR A 17 -9.53 -7.66 -8.35
CA TYR A 17 -10.44 -7.69 -7.20
C TYR A 17 -11.04 -6.33 -6.88
N LEU A 18 -10.21 -5.29 -6.83
CA LEU A 18 -10.65 -3.95 -6.41
C LEU A 18 -11.47 -3.24 -7.48
N VAL A 19 -11.07 -3.35 -8.74
CA VAL A 19 -11.74 -2.67 -9.85
C VAL A 19 -12.99 -3.44 -10.30
N ASN A 20 -12.93 -4.76 -10.20
CA ASN A 20 -14.05 -5.66 -10.53
C ASN A 20 -14.58 -5.46 -11.97
N ASP A 21 -13.65 -5.24 -12.90
CA ASP A 21 -13.95 -5.12 -14.33
C ASP A 21 -14.02 -6.48 -15.05
N ASP A 22 -13.63 -7.55 -14.37
CA ASP A 22 -13.67 -8.94 -14.82
C ASP A 22 -14.23 -9.78 -13.68
N ALA A 23 -15.52 -10.05 -13.72
CA ALA A 23 -16.22 -10.73 -12.62
C ALA A 23 -15.63 -12.12 -12.31
N ARG A 24 -15.18 -12.86 -13.31
CA ARG A 24 -14.58 -14.19 -13.12
C ARG A 24 -13.28 -14.09 -12.36
N LYS A 25 -12.39 -13.20 -12.79
CA LYS A 25 -11.09 -13.00 -12.14
C LYS A 25 -11.26 -12.44 -10.72
N ALA A 26 -12.15 -11.48 -10.55
CA ALA A 26 -12.45 -10.93 -9.23
C ALA A 26 -12.95 -12.01 -8.26
N HIS A 27 -13.80 -12.91 -8.74
CA HIS A 27 -14.30 -14.02 -7.94
C HIS A 27 -13.19 -14.98 -7.52
N VAL A 28 -12.27 -15.31 -8.43
CA VAL A 28 -11.13 -16.18 -8.13
C VAL A 28 -10.29 -15.58 -7.02
N VAL A 29 -10.03 -14.27 -7.07
CA VAL A 29 -9.26 -13.58 -6.03
C VAL A 29 -10.04 -13.51 -4.71
N ASP A 30 -11.34 -13.26 -4.77
CA ASP A 30 -12.20 -13.25 -3.57
C ASP A 30 -12.12 -14.59 -2.81
N VAL A 31 -12.19 -15.70 -3.54
CA VAL A 31 -12.05 -17.03 -2.94
C VAL A 31 -10.70 -17.19 -2.26
N LEU A 32 -9.64 -16.71 -2.91
CA LEU A 32 -8.30 -16.76 -2.36
C LEU A 32 -8.18 -15.94 -1.07
N LEU A 33 -8.73 -14.74 -1.06
CA LEU A 33 -8.73 -13.87 0.13
C LEU A 33 -9.55 -14.49 1.27
N LYS A 34 -10.66 -15.14 0.96
CA LYS A 34 -11.47 -15.86 1.96
C LYS A 34 -10.72 -17.04 2.57
N LYS A 35 -9.93 -17.76 1.77
CA LYS A 35 -9.06 -18.83 2.29
C LYS A 35 -8.02 -18.28 3.26
N ALA A 36 -7.46 -17.12 2.97
CA ALA A 36 -6.55 -16.46 3.90
C ALA A 36 -7.28 -16.07 5.19
N GLY A 37 -8.48 -15.52 5.08
CA GLY A 37 -9.28 -15.11 6.23
C GLY A 37 -9.69 -16.27 7.14
N SER A 38 -9.87 -17.47 6.58
CA SER A 38 -10.20 -18.67 7.35
C SER A 38 -8.98 -19.38 7.93
N GLY A 39 -7.77 -18.91 7.63
CA GLY A 39 -6.54 -19.52 8.12
C GLY A 39 -6.04 -20.71 7.28
N GLU A 40 -6.69 -21.00 6.17
CA GLU A 40 -6.29 -22.10 5.30
C GLU A 40 -4.97 -21.82 4.57
N ILE A 41 -4.74 -20.56 4.21
CA ILE A 41 -3.49 -20.09 3.61
C ILE A 41 -3.05 -18.79 4.27
N GLN A 42 -1.78 -18.43 4.07
CA GLN A 42 -1.25 -17.11 4.40
C GLN A 42 -0.79 -16.44 3.11
N ILE A 43 -1.19 -15.19 2.91
CA ILE A 43 -0.75 -14.39 1.78
C ILE A 43 0.34 -13.45 2.24
N LEU A 44 1.51 -13.54 1.62
CA LEU A 44 2.61 -12.61 1.85
C LEU A 44 2.65 -11.63 0.69
N LEU A 45 2.63 -10.37 1.00
CA LEU A 45 2.59 -9.31 0.00
C LEU A 45 3.84 -8.43 0.12
N PRO A 46 4.69 -8.36 -0.92
CA PRO A 46 5.80 -7.42 -0.89
C PRO A 46 5.28 -5.98 -0.89
N ALA A 47 5.91 -5.11 -0.12
CA ALA A 47 5.51 -3.70 -0.03
C ALA A 47 5.47 -3.01 -1.40
N ILE A 48 6.36 -3.40 -2.31
CA ILE A 48 6.41 -2.81 -3.65
C ILE A 48 5.12 -3.04 -4.44
N VAL A 49 4.40 -4.13 -4.15
CA VAL A 49 3.09 -4.39 -4.78
C VAL A 49 2.09 -3.31 -4.41
N ILE A 50 2.14 -2.80 -3.18
CA ILE A 50 1.27 -1.71 -2.74
C ILE A 50 1.60 -0.43 -3.51
N ALA A 51 2.87 -0.11 -3.70
CA ALA A 51 3.28 1.07 -4.47
C ALA A 51 2.79 0.99 -5.91
N GLU A 52 2.95 -0.16 -6.55
CA GLU A 52 2.48 -0.37 -7.92
C GLU A 52 0.95 -0.29 -8.00
N LEU A 53 0.27 -0.90 -7.04
CA LEU A 53 -1.20 -0.88 -6.99
C LEU A 53 -1.74 0.55 -6.94
N VAL A 54 -1.20 1.38 -6.06
CA VAL A 54 -1.60 2.78 -5.97
C VAL A 54 -1.32 3.51 -7.29
N TRP A 55 -0.14 3.31 -7.86
CA TRP A 55 0.21 3.95 -9.13
C TRP A 55 -0.75 3.57 -10.26
N VAL A 56 -1.13 2.31 -10.37
CA VAL A 56 -2.08 1.84 -11.40
C VAL A 56 -3.47 2.43 -11.17
N LEU A 57 -3.95 2.43 -9.92
CA LEU A 57 -5.27 2.99 -9.60
C LEU A 57 -5.34 4.49 -9.90
N GLU A 58 -4.26 5.23 -9.66
CA GLU A 58 -4.18 6.64 -10.01
C GLU A 58 -4.10 6.86 -11.53
N SER A 59 -3.12 6.21 -12.16
CA SER A 59 -2.70 6.55 -13.52
C SER A 59 -3.61 5.95 -14.58
N PHE A 60 -4.09 4.75 -14.35
CA PHE A 60 -4.91 4.02 -15.32
C PHE A 60 -6.41 4.17 -15.04
N TYR A 61 -6.80 4.09 -13.77
CA TYR A 61 -8.22 4.15 -13.38
C TYR A 61 -8.65 5.54 -12.89
N HIS A 62 -7.72 6.47 -12.78
CA HIS A 62 -7.98 7.87 -12.42
C HIS A 62 -8.76 8.04 -11.11
N MET A 63 -8.49 7.17 -10.14
CA MET A 63 -9.14 7.22 -8.84
C MET A 63 -8.53 8.29 -7.95
N GLU A 64 -9.33 8.83 -7.05
CA GLU A 64 -8.88 9.82 -6.08
C GLU A 64 -8.10 9.18 -4.93
N ALA A 65 -7.18 9.96 -4.35
CA ALA A 65 -6.30 9.47 -3.29
C ALA A 65 -7.06 8.88 -2.10
N ALA A 66 -8.13 9.53 -1.65
CA ALA A 66 -8.91 9.05 -0.52
C ALA A 66 -9.55 7.68 -0.81
N GLU A 67 -10.10 7.50 -2.01
CA GLU A 67 -10.69 6.23 -2.43
C GLU A 67 -9.63 5.14 -2.53
N ILE A 68 -8.48 5.45 -3.13
CA ILE A 68 -7.37 4.50 -3.24
C ILE A 68 -6.90 4.07 -1.85
N ALA A 69 -6.68 5.02 -0.95
CA ALA A 69 -6.22 4.73 0.41
C ALA A 69 -7.19 3.82 1.15
N ASP A 70 -8.50 4.04 0.99
CA ASP A 70 -9.50 3.21 1.64
C ASP A 70 -9.53 1.79 1.05
N LEU A 71 -9.45 1.65 -0.27
CA LEU A 71 -9.41 0.34 -0.93
C LEU A 71 -8.15 -0.44 -0.56
N VAL A 72 -7.00 0.20 -0.62
CA VAL A 72 -5.73 -0.45 -0.27
C VAL A 72 -5.70 -0.78 1.22
N GLY A 73 -6.22 0.10 2.05
CA GLY A 73 -6.38 -0.15 3.49
C GLY A 73 -7.20 -1.40 3.78
N SER A 74 -8.27 -1.62 3.05
CA SER A 74 -9.09 -2.82 3.22
C SER A 74 -8.32 -4.10 2.84
N ILE A 75 -7.46 -4.04 1.83
CA ILE A 75 -6.59 -5.16 1.48
C ILE A 75 -5.61 -5.45 2.64
N LEU A 76 -4.99 -4.41 3.18
CA LEU A 76 -4.05 -4.56 4.30
C LEU A 76 -4.71 -5.08 5.56
N ASN A 77 -6.01 -4.85 5.73
CA ASN A 77 -6.77 -5.34 6.87
C ASN A 77 -7.36 -6.73 6.66
N THR A 78 -7.11 -7.37 5.53
CA THR A 78 -7.58 -8.72 5.25
C THR A 78 -6.89 -9.71 6.20
N PRO A 79 -7.64 -10.49 7.00
CA PRO A 79 -7.03 -11.50 7.85
C PRO A 79 -6.26 -12.53 7.02
N GLY A 80 -5.10 -12.93 7.51
CA GLY A 80 -4.24 -13.90 6.80
C GLY A 80 -3.37 -13.30 5.70
N LEU A 81 -3.47 -11.99 5.48
CA LEU A 81 -2.58 -11.26 4.56
C LEU A 81 -1.61 -10.41 5.37
N THR A 82 -0.32 -10.53 5.08
CA THR A 82 0.70 -9.69 5.69
C THR A 82 1.54 -9.03 4.62
N VAL A 83 1.81 -7.74 4.81
CA VAL A 83 2.66 -6.97 3.91
C VAL A 83 4.01 -6.72 4.57
N SER A 84 5.08 -6.77 3.80
CA SER A 84 6.39 -6.39 4.31
C SER A 84 6.40 -4.89 4.66
N GLU A 85 7.16 -4.50 5.67
CA GLU A 85 7.24 -3.11 6.14
C GLU A 85 5.86 -2.52 6.46
N ASN A 86 5.00 -3.32 7.08
CA ASN A 86 3.59 -3.00 7.31
C ASN A 86 3.37 -1.62 7.95
N GLU A 87 4.15 -1.25 8.96
CA GLU A 87 3.96 0.02 9.65
C GLU A 87 4.31 1.22 8.77
N ILE A 88 5.38 1.09 7.96
CA ILE A 88 5.78 2.14 7.03
C ILE A 88 4.73 2.29 5.93
N VAL A 89 4.25 1.17 5.39
CA VAL A 89 3.20 1.17 4.35
C VAL A 89 1.93 1.86 4.85
N ARG A 90 1.48 1.50 6.05
CA ARG A 90 0.26 2.10 6.63
C ARG A 90 0.45 3.58 6.91
N SER A 91 1.60 3.97 7.41
CA SER A 91 1.94 5.38 7.63
C SER A 91 1.93 6.17 6.31
N ALA A 92 2.54 5.59 5.27
CA ALA A 92 2.58 6.21 3.95
C ALA A 92 1.17 6.41 3.37
N LEU A 93 0.30 5.41 3.48
CA LEU A 93 -1.08 5.52 3.02
C LEU A 93 -1.87 6.58 3.77
N ARG A 94 -1.67 6.68 5.08
CA ARG A 94 -2.33 7.70 5.89
C ARG A 94 -1.90 9.10 5.46
N ARG A 95 -0.60 9.32 5.27
CA ARG A 95 -0.08 10.61 4.78
C ARG A 95 -0.58 10.93 3.38
N TYR A 96 -0.60 9.93 2.52
CA TYR A 96 -1.12 10.04 1.16
C TYR A 96 -2.58 10.52 1.17
N LYS A 97 -3.39 9.95 2.05
CA LYS A 97 -4.80 10.30 2.18
C LYS A 97 -4.99 11.69 2.79
N THR A 98 -4.24 12.03 3.83
CA THR A 98 -4.54 13.19 4.68
C THR A 98 -3.66 14.41 4.42
N GLU A 99 -2.44 14.22 3.91
CA GLU A 99 -1.50 15.33 3.70
C GLU A 99 -1.45 15.81 2.25
N GLY A 100 -2.13 15.12 1.32
CA GLY A 100 -2.21 15.54 -0.07
C GLY A 100 -0.90 15.41 -0.84
N VAL A 101 -0.02 14.52 -0.41
CA VAL A 101 1.29 14.31 -1.03
C VAL A 101 1.30 13.01 -1.82
N ASP A 102 2.21 12.89 -2.77
CA ASP A 102 2.42 11.66 -3.53
C ASP A 102 2.77 10.50 -2.60
N LEU A 103 2.32 9.30 -2.98
CA LEU A 103 2.59 8.12 -2.14
C LEU A 103 4.08 7.87 -1.94
N ILE A 104 4.90 8.04 -2.98
CA ILE A 104 6.35 7.82 -2.86
C ILE A 104 6.98 8.82 -1.90
N ASP A 105 6.58 10.08 -1.96
CA ASP A 105 7.07 11.10 -1.03
C ASP A 105 6.60 10.81 0.40
N ALA A 106 5.33 10.41 0.55
CA ALA A 106 4.79 9.97 1.85
C ALA A 106 5.55 8.76 2.39
N TRP A 107 5.92 7.83 1.51
CA TRP A 107 6.67 6.64 1.89
C TRP A 107 8.08 6.97 2.37
N ILE A 108 8.78 7.86 1.65
CA ILE A 108 10.10 8.33 2.04
C ILE A 108 10.05 8.97 3.42
N ALA A 109 9.07 9.84 3.67
CA ALA A 109 8.89 10.48 4.97
C ALA A 109 8.59 9.46 6.07
N SER A 110 7.71 8.50 5.80
CA SER A 110 7.36 7.45 6.75
C SER A 110 8.54 6.53 7.04
N TYR A 111 9.35 6.22 6.03
CA TYR A 111 10.56 5.46 6.18
C TYR A 111 11.58 6.18 7.08
N ALA A 112 11.78 7.47 6.83
CA ALA A 112 12.66 8.29 7.67
C ALA A 112 12.22 8.27 9.12
N ARG A 113 10.95 8.56 9.38
CA ARG A 113 10.39 8.57 10.73
C ARG A 113 10.48 7.20 11.40
N GLY A 114 10.18 6.14 10.66
CA GLY A 114 10.24 4.77 11.18
C GLY A 114 11.65 4.34 11.56
N ASN A 115 12.66 4.98 11.02
CA ASN A 115 14.07 4.73 11.33
C ASN A 115 14.68 5.78 12.27
N GLY A 116 13.87 6.65 12.85
CA GLY A 116 14.34 7.69 13.77
C GLY A 116 15.12 8.80 13.07
N VAL A 117 14.95 8.97 11.78
CA VAL A 117 15.62 10.00 10.99
C VAL A 117 14.67 11.18 10.80
N GLN A 118 15.16 12.38 11.04
CA GLN A 118 14.35 13.58 10.97
C GLN A 118 14.60 14.44 9.74
N GLU A 119 15.71 14.23 9.03
CA GLU A 119 16.10 15.05 7.90
C GLU A 119 15.96 14.33 6.58
N ILE A 120 15.30 14.98 5.63
CA ILE A 120 15.21 14.51 4.24
C ILE A 120 15.88 15.57 3.36
N HIS A 121 16.88 15.18 2.60
CA HIS A 121 17.57 16.04 1.65
C HIS A 121 16.98 15.84 0.25
N THR A 122 16.74 16.93 -0.46
CA THR A 122 16.13 16.88 -1.79
C THR A 122 16.54 18.11 -2.60
N PHE A 123 16.48 18.01 -3.92
CA PHE A 123 16.61 19.17 -4.79
C PHE A 123 15.27 19.90 -4.98
N ASP A 124 14.16 19.29 -4.57
CA ASP A 124 12.83 19.86 -4.77
C ASP A 124 11.97 19.76 -3.50
N LYS A 125 12.16 20.75 -2.64
CA LYS A 125 11.48 20.81 -1.34
C LYS A 125 9.95 20.79 -1.46
N LYS A 126 9.41 21.28 -2.56
CA LYS A 126 7.95 21.36 -2.73
C LYS A 126 7.27 20.00 -2.81
N HIS A 127 7.99 18.93 -3.19
CA HIS A 127 7.46 17.57 -3.19
C HIS A 127 7.06 17.09 -1.80
N PHE A 128 7.67 17.69 -0.76
CA PHE A 128 7.40 17.32 0.62
C PHE A 128 6.54 18.35 1.36
N LYS A 129 5.98 19.32 0.63
CA LYS A 129 5.12 20.34 1.22
C LYS A 129 3.89 19.70 1.85
N GLY A 130 3.62 20.03 3.11
CA GLY A 130 2.49 19.47 3.85
C GLY A 130 2.80 18.21 4.63
N ILE A 131 4.00 17.64 4.47
CA ILE A 131 4.41 16.48 5.26
C ILE A 131 4.87 16.94 6.64
N GLU A 132 4.29 16.34 7.67
CA GLU A 132 4.60 16.65 9.06
C GLU A 132 5.66 15.69 9.63
N GLY A 133 6.41 16.18 10.60
CA GLY A 133 7.32 15.37 11.39
C GLY A 133 8.70 15.12 10.77
N VAL A 134 8.99 15.75 9.63
CA VAL A 134 10.31 15.68 9.00
C VAL A 134 10.80 17.08 8.69
N ASN A 135 12.12 17.24 8.71
CA ASN A 135 12.79 18.47 8.34
C ASN A 135 13.37 18.31 6.94
N VAL A 136 12.84 19.06 5.98
CA VAL A 136 13.22 18.94 4.57
C VAL A 136 14.29 19.98 4.25
N ILE A 137 15.43 19.50 3.79
CA ILE A 137 16.58 20.34 3.43
C ILE A 137 16.70 20.36 1.91
N GLN A 138 16.59 21.55 1.34
CA GLN A 138 16.79 21.71 -0.09
C GLN A 138 18.26 21.99 -0.37
N LEU A 139 18.84 21.18 -1.23
CA LEU A 139 20.23 21.34 -1.66
C LEU A 139 20.36 22.32 -2.83
#